data_169dd6213c68370d4b318306ee879cc9
#
_entry.id   169dd6213c68370d4b318306ee879cc9
#
_cell.length_a   1.000
_cell.length_b   1.000
_cell.length_c   1.000
_cell.angle_alpha   90.00
_cell.angle_beta   90.00
_cell.angle_gamma   90.00
#
_symmetry.space_group_name_H-M   'P 1'
#
loop_
_entity.id
_entity.type
_entity.pdbx_description
1 polymer ?
#
loop_
_entity_poly.entity_id
_entity_poly.type
_entity_poly.pdbx_seq_one_letter_code
_entity_poly.pdbx_strand_id
1 'polypeptide(L)'
;MIRMLQNIDINRVAGIWLKANLNAHYFISKHYWVSNYELVKKMLAQAEVYVYEDDKIIQGFVGLNNEYLEGIFVADEMQSCGIGKLLLDYIKKKKSRLRLNVYQKNTRAISFYQREGFIIQCEGWNASTDENEYTMSWQQK
;
A
#
# COMPACT_ATOMS: atom_id res chain seq x y z
N MET A 1 -0.01 6.23 -16.28
CA MET A 1 -0.82 5.09 -16.76
C MET A 1 -0.77 3.95 -15.75
N ILE A 2 -1.91 3.39 -15.45
CA ILE A 2 -2.01 2.28 -14.50
C ILE A 2 -2.19 0.97 -15.26
N ARG A 3 -1.41 -0.04 -14.92
CA ARG A 3 -1.47 -1.36 -15.53
C ARG A 3 -1.14 -2.46 -14.53
N MET A 4 -1.38 -3.71 -14.88
CA MET A 4 -1.00 -4.84 -14.04
C MET A 4 0.51 -4.99 -13.94
N LEU A 5 0.96 -5.46 -12.79
CA LEU A 5 2.36 -5.80 -12.55
C LEU A 5 2.82 -6.90 -13.49
N GLN A 6 4.02 -6.76 -14.04
CA GLN A 6 4.72 -7.79 -14.80
C GLN A 6 5.96 -8.27 -14.04
N ASN A 7 6.46 -9.46 -14.37
CA ASN A 7 7.61 -10.02 -13.66
C ASN A 7 8.84 -9.09 -13.68
N ILE A 8 9.05 -8.39 -14.78
CA ILE A 8 10.18 -7.46 -14.92
C ILE A 8 10.10 -6.28 -13.95
N ASP A 9 8.90 -5.99 -13.42
CA ASP A 9 8.66 -4.86 -12.54
C ASP A 9 8.98 -5.16 -11.07
N ILE A 10 9.12 -6.44 -10.69
CA ILE A 10 9.13 -6.87 -9.28
C ILE A 10 10.24 -6.20 -8.49
N ASN A 11 11.45 -6.12 -9.04
CA ASN A 11 12.58 -5.51 -8.32
C ASN A 11 12.33 -4.02 -8.03
N ARG A 12 11.81 -3.30 -9.01
CA ARG A 12 11.48 -1.87 -8.83
C ARG A 12 10.37 -1.69 -7.80
N VAL A 13 9.32 -2.49 -7.90
CA VAL A 13 8.15 -2.40 -7.00
C VAL A 13 8.54 -2.79 -5.57
N ALA A 14 9.32 -3.85 -5.40
CA ALA A 14 9.81 -4.24 -4.07
C ALA A 14 10.70 -3.16 -3.46
N GLY A 15 11.51 -2.46 -4.27
CA GLY A 15 12.31 -1.33 -3.81
C GLY A 15 11.46 -0.17 -3.33
N ILE A 16 10.39 0.14 -4.02
CA ILE A 16 9.43 1.17 -3.58
C ILE A 16 8.77 0.76 -2.26
N TRP A 17 8.35 -0.51 -2.15
CA TRP A 17 7.77 -1.04 -0.92
C TRP A 17 8.72 -0.85 0.27
N LEU A 18 9.98 -1.27 0.12
CA LEU A 18 10.95 -1.18 1.21
C LEU A 18 11.18 0.27 1.64
N LYS A 19 11.46 1.14 0.69
CA LYS A 19 11.79 2.54 0.99
C LYS A 19 10.60 3.29 1.57
N ALA A 20 9.41 3.06 1.05
CA ALA A 20 8.19 3.69 1.56
C ALA A 20 7.91 3.27 3.00
N ASN A 21 8.09 1.98 3.33
CA ASN A 21 7.89 1.50 4.69
C ASN A 21 8.95 2.04 5.65
N LEU A 22 10.21 2.07 5.24
CA LEU A 22 11.27 2.65 6.06
C LEU A 22 11.00 4.11 6.40
N ASN A 23 10.42 4.86 5.49
CA ASN A 23 10.11 6.28 5.70
C ASN A 23 8.84 6.49 6.52
N ALA A 24 7.79 5.72 6.23
CA ALA A 24 6.48 5.91 6.88
C ALA A 24 6.41 5.32 8.29
N HIS A 25 7.17 4.27 8.55
CA HIS A 25 7.04 3.48 9.77
C HIS A 25 8.33 3.51 10.60
N TYR A 26 8.78 4.73 10.97
CA TYR A 26 10.00 4.94 11.75
C TYR A 26 9.97 4.23 13.12
N PHE A 27 8.78 3.94 13.63
CA PHE A 27 8.56 3.28 14.92
C PHE A 27 8.75 1.76 14.85
N ILE A 28 9.01 1.22 13.66
CA ILE A 28 9.27 -0.21 13.46
C ILE A 28 10.73 -0.37 13.04
N SER A 29 11.40 -1.40 13.56
CA SER A 29 12.79 -1.67 13.25
C SER A 29 13.03 -1.80 11.76
N LYS A 30 14.09 -1.15 11.25
CA LYS A 30 14.54 -1.32 9.87
C LYS A 30 14.77 -2.78 9.52
N HIS A 31 15.29 -3.56 10.47
CA HIS A 31 15.56 -4.98 10.27
C HIS A 31 14.29 -5.74 9.88
N TYR A 32 13.14 -5.39 10.44
CA TYR A 32 11.87 -6.05 10.09
C TYR A 32 11.58 -5.92 8.60
N TRP A 33 11.70 -4.71 8.05
CA TRP A 33 11.42 -4.48 6.63
C TRP A 33 12.45 -5.13 5.73
N VAL A 34 13.73 -4.99 6.05
CA VAL A 34 14.83 -5.57 5.25
C VAL A 34 14.76 -7.09 5.23
N SER A 35 14.47 -7.72 6.37
CA SER A 35 14.40 -9.18 6.46
C SER A 35 13.20 -9.76 5.71
N ASN A 36 12.16 -8.97 5.45
CA ASN A 36 10.99 -9.42 4.70
C ASN A 36 11.06 -9.11 3.19
N TYR A 37 12.13 -8.47 2.74
CA TYR A 37 12.24 -7.98 1.36
C TYR A 37 12.11 -9.11 0.32
N GLU A 38 12.84 -10.20 0.50
CA GLU A 38 12.80 -11.31 -0.45
C GLU A 38 11.45 -12.02 -0.44
N LEU A 39 10.81 -12.14 0.73
CA LEU A 39 9.47 -12.71 0.84
C LEU A 39 8.45 -11.86 0.09
N VAL A 40 8.55 -10.54 0.21
CA VAL A 40 7.64 -9.60 -0.47
C VAL A 40 7.74 -9.75 -1.98
N LYS A 41 8.95 -9.95 -2.53
CA LYS A 41 9.10 -10.20 -3.97
C LYS A 41 8.31 -11.43 -4.41
N LYS A 42 8.35 -12.50 -3.63
CA LYS A 42 7.60 -13.72 -3.94
C LYS A 42 6.10 -13.49 -3.85
N MET A 43 5.66 -12.73 -2.86
CA MET A 43 4.24 -12.39 -2.68
C MET A 43 3.72 -11.53 -3.83
N LEU A 44 4.51 -10.55 -4.27
CA LEU A 44 4.15 -9.68 -5.40
C LEU A 44 3.91 -10.46 -6.68
N ALA A 45 4.69 -11.51 -6.91
CA ALA A 45 4.55 -12.34 -8.11
C ALA A 45 3.20 -13.08 -8.17
N GLN A 46 2.51 -13.24 -7.04
CA GLN A 46 1.27 -14.00 -6.93
C GLN A 46 0.05 -13.16 -6.54
N ALA A 47 0.26 -11.89 -6.20
CA ALA A 47 -0.81 -11.00 -5.75
C ALA A 47 -1.46 -10.25 -6.92
N GLU A 48 -2.60 -9.65 -6.65
CA GLU A 48 -3.23 -8.71 -7.57
C GLU A 48 -2.58 -7.34 -7.33
N VAL A 49 -1.74 -6.90 -8.26
CA VAL A 49 -0.96 -5.66 -8.13
C VAL A 49 -1.09 -4.82 -9.39
N TYR A 50 -1.34 -3.53 -9.20
CA TYR A 50 -1.38 -2.55 -10.28
C TYR A 50 -0.30 -1.50 -10.03
N VAL A 51 0.41 -1.11 -11.09
CA VAL A 51 1.49 -0.13 -11.02
C VAL A 51 1.08 1.14 -11.76
N TYR A 52 1.55 2.28 -11.25
CA TYR A 52 1.46 3.56 -11.95
C TYR A 52 2.79 3.81 -12.65
N GLU A 53 2.75 3.91 -13.96
CA GLU A 53 3.93 4.11 -14.80
C GLU A 53 3.80 5.41 -15.57
N ASP A 54 4.84 6.23 -15.55
CA ASP A 54 4.94 7.45 -16.32
C ASP A 54 6.33 7.51 -16.94
N ASP A 55 6.39 7.79 -18.25
CA ASP A 55 7.62 7.85 -19.01
C ASP A 55 8.48 6.59 -18.80
N LYS A 56 7.83 5.42 -18.85
CA LYS A 56 8.46 4.09 -18.68
C LYS A 56 9.05 3.84 -17.30
N ILE A 57 8.75 4.71 -16.32
CA ILE A 57 9.24 4.57 -14.93
C ILE A 57 8.05 4.32 -14.02
N ILE A 58 8.14 3.24 -13.22
CA ILE A 58 7.12 2.95 -12.21
C ILE A 58 7.34 3.89 -11.02
N GLN A 59 6.28 4.60 -10.63
CA GLN A 59 6.32 5.61 -9.57
C GLN A 59 5.47 5.25 -8.36
N GLY A 60 4.69 4.19 -8.45
CA GLY A 60 3.87 3.73 -7.35
C GLY A 60 3.14 2.45 -7.71
N PHE A 61 2.54 1.83 -6.69
CA PHE A 61 1.76 0.61 -6.90
C PHE A 61 0.74 0.41 -5.78
N VAL A 62 -0.25 -0.45 -6.06
CA VAL A 62 -1.26 -0.88 -5.10
C VAL A 62 -1.34 -2.40 -5.14
N GLY A 63 -1.37 -3.02 -3.97
CA GLY A 63 -1.50 -4.47 -3.84
C GLY A 63 -2.79 -4.85 -3.15
N LEU A 64 -3.43 -5.90 -3.65
CA LEU A 64 -4.72 -6.38 -3.16
C LEU A 64 -4.69 -7.88 -2.96
N ASN A 65 -5.49 -8.33 -1.99
CA ASN A 65 -5.87 -9.72 -1.82
C ASN A 65 -7.41 -9.74 -1.72
N ASN A 66 -8.08 -9.97 -2.87
CA ASN A 66 -9.53 -9.84 -3.00
C ASN A 66 -9.99 -8.42 -2.62
N GLU A 67 -10.74 -8.27 -1.53
CA GLU A 67 -11.21 -6.99 -1.03
C GLU A 67 -10.26 -6.33 -0.03
N TYR A 68 -9.20 -7.06 0.36
CA TYR A 68 -8.21 -6.53 1.31
C TYR A 68 -7.14 -5.75 0.57
N LEU A 69 -7.02 -4.48 0.92
CA LEU A 69 -6.00 -3.58 0.38
C LEU A 69 -4.72 -3.75 1.20
N GLU A 70 -3.72 -4.40 0.61
CA GLU A 70 -2.44 -4.64 1.29
C GLU A 70 -1.68 -3.33 1.49
N GLY A 71 -1.78 -2.41 0.55
CA GLY A 71 -1.19 -1.09 0.66
C GLY A 71 -1.10 -0.37 -0.66
N ILE A 72 -0.88 0.95 -0.54
CA ILE A 72 -0.58 1.83 -1.65
C ILE A 72 0.77 2.46 -1.34
N PHE A 73 1.70 2.34 -2.26
CA PHE A 73 3.08 2.78 -2.06
C PHE A 73 3.51 3.66 -3.23
N VAL A 74 4.10 4.81 -2.92
CA VAL A 74 4.54 5.78 -3.92
C VAL A 74 6.03 6.05 -3.70
N ALA A 75 6.80 6.12 -4.79
CA ALA A 75 8.21 6.45 -4.72
C ALA A 75 8.39 7.82 -4.05
N ASP A 76 9.45 7.98 -3.23
CA ASP A 76 9.66 9.17 -2.42
C ASP A 76 9.62 10.46 -3.22
N GLU A 77 10.29 10.47 -4.36
CA GLU A 77 10.39 11.63 -5.23
C GLU A 77 9.05 12.02 -5.86
N MET A 78 8.07 11.12 -5.81
CA MET A 78 6.76 11.31 -6.43
C MET A 78 5.62 11.42 -5.42
N GLN A 79 5.92 11.51 -4.14
CA GLN A 79 4.89 11.68 -3.12
C GLN A 79 4.23 13.05 -3.24
N SER A 80 2.96 13.13 -2.82
CA SER A 80 2.14 14.34 -2.89
C SER A 80 1.84 14.83 -4.31
N CYS A 81 2.02 13.96 -5.32
CA CYS A 81 1.67 14.26 -6.71
C CYS A 81 0.32 13.66 -7.13
N GLY A 82 -0.43 13.09 -6.18
CA GLY A 82 -1.75 12.52 -6.46
C GLY A 82 -1.74 11.07 -6.97
N ILE A 83 -0.58 10.42 -7.03
CA ILE A 83 -0.46 9.04 -7.54
C ILE A 83 -1.23 8.05 -6.66
N GLY A 84 -1.15 8.20 -5.33
CA GLY A 84 -1.89 7.34 -4.40
C GLY A 84 -3.40 7.40 -4.64
N LYS A 85 -3.93 8.60 -4.86
CA LYS A 85 -5.35 8.77 -5.16
C LYS A 85 -5.72 8.15 -6.51
N LEU A 86 -4.89 8.31 -7.53
CA LEU A 86 -5.14 7.70 -8.85
C LEU A 86 -5.20 6.17 -8.75
N LEU A 87 -4.27 5.57 -8.00
CA LEU A 87 -4.25 4.13 -7.78
C LEU A 87 -5.49 3.66 -7.01
N LEU A 88 -5.86 4.39 -5.96
CA LEU A 88 -7.03 4.06 -5.16
C LEU A 88 -8.32 4.18 -5.99
N ASP A 89 -8.46 5.24 -6.77
CA ASP A 89 -9.63 5.43 -7.64
C ASP A 89 -9.74 4.30 -8.67
N TYR A 90 -8.60 3.84 -9.18
CA TYR A 90 -8.56 2.73 -10.13
C TYR A 90 -9.14 1.45 -9.52
N ILE A 91 -8.72 1.09 -8.31
CA ILE A 91 -9.22 -0.14 -7.67
C ILE A 91 -10.65 0.01 -7.16
N LYS A 92 -11.09 1.22 -6.81
CA LYS A 92 -12.49 1.47 -6.43
C LYS A 92 -13.46 1.18 -7.58
N LYS A 93 -13.01 1.29 -8.82
CA LYS A 93 -13.82 0.93 -9.99
C LYS A 93 -13.94 -0.58 -10.17
N LYS A 94 -13.00 -1.34 -9.62
CA LYS A 94 -12.95 -2.80 -9.74
C LYS A 94 -13.60 -3.52 -8.55
N LYS A 95 -13.71 -2.86 -7.41
CA LYS A 95 -14.18 -3.46 -6.17
C LYS A 95 -15.36 -2.67 -5.64
N SER A 96 -16.37 -3.37 -5.13
CA SER A 96 -17.53 -2.72 -4.51
C SER A 96 -17.27 -2.32 -3.06
N ARG A 97 -16.28 -2.94 -2.45
CA ARG A 97 -15.86 -2.60 -1.08
C ARG A 97 -14.40 -2.97 -0.88
N LEU A 98 -13.76 -2.29 0.06
CA LEU A 98 -12.35 -2.50 0.40
C LEU A 98 -12.20 -2.42 1.91
N ARG A 99 -11.24 -3.16 2.45
CA ARG A 99 -10.81 -3.03 3.84
C ARG A 99 -9.30 -3.07 3.91
N LEU A 100 -8.75 -2.48 4.95
CA LEU A 100 -7.30 -2.43 5.17
C LEU A 100 -6.99 -2.37 6.66
N ASN A 101 -5.75 -2.68 7.00
CA ASN A 101 -5.19 -2.38 8.31
C ASN A 101 -4.12 -1.32 8.15
N VAL A 102 -4.04 -0.40 9.11
CA VAL A 102 -3.07 0.68 9.12
C VAL A 102 -2.56 0.88 10.54
N TYR A 103 -1.26 1.10 10.70
CA TYR A 103 -0.71 1.41 12.02
C TYR A 103 -1.31 2.71 12.55
N GLN A 104 -1.70 2.72 13.84
CA GLN A 104 -2.29 3.92 14.45
C GLN A 104 -1.33 5.10 14.42
N LYS A 105 -0.03 4.85 14.46
CA LYS A 105 1.01 5.89 14.40
C LYS A 105 1.20 6.48 13.01
N ASN A 106 0.69 5.81 11.96
CA ASN A 106 0.78 6.32 10.60
C ASN A 106 -0.39 7.26 10.31
N THR A 107 -0.36 8.44 10.93
CA THR A 107 -1.45 9.41 10.86
C THR A 107 -1.66 9.96 9.45
N ARG A 108 -0.60 10.04 8.66
CA ARG A 108 -0.67 10.51 7.27
C ARG A 108 -1.52 9.57 6.41
N ALA A 109 -1.28 8.26 6.54
CA ALA A 109 -2.06 7.26 5.81
C ALA A 109 -3.52 7.25 6.27
N ILE A 110 -3.76 7.31 7.57
CA ILE A 110 -5.11 7.35 8.12
C ILE A 110 -5.87 8.55 7.54
N SER A 111 -5.26 9.73 7.55
CA SER A 111 -5.88 10.95 6.99
C SER A 111 -6.17 10.80 5.50
N PHE A 112 -5.25 10.20 4.75
CA PHE A 112 -5.44 9.94 3.32
C PHE A 112 -6.66 9.05 3.09
N TYR A 113 -6.74 7.92 3.79
CA TYR A 113 -7.86 7.00 3.61
C TYR A 113 -9.18 7.61 4.05
N GLN A 114 -9.18 8.40 5.12
CA GLN A 114 -10.40 9.10 5.56
C GLN A 114 -10.90 10.10 4.52
N ARG A 115 -9.99 10.87 3.90
CA ARG A 115 -10.36 11.78 2.82
C ARG A 115 -10.95 11.04 1.63
N GLU A 116 -10.52 9.79 1.40
CA GLU A 116 -10.99 8.98 0.29
C GLU A 116 -12.22 8.13 0.63
N GLY A 117 -12.83 8.39 1.78
CA GLY A 117 -14.11 7.76 2.14
C GLY A 117 -14.02 6.52 3.01
N PHE A 118 -12.84 6.17 3.49
CA PHE A 118 -12.69 5.05 4.43
C PHE A 118 -13.06 5.50 5.84
N ILE A 119 -13.61 4.58 6.61
CA ILE A 119 -13.96 4.80 8.02
C ILE A 119 -13.26 3.76 8.89
N ILE A 120 -12.91 4.18 10.11
CA ILE A 120 -12.31 3.29 11.10
C ILE A 120 -13.40 2.37 11.65
N GLN A 121 -13.21 1.06 11.55
CA GLN A 121 -14.15 0.06 12.04
C GLN A 121 -13.79 -0.42 13.44
N CYS A 122 -12.52 -0.70 13.69
CA CYS A 122 -12.08 -1.23 14.98
C CYS A 122 -10.58 -1.04 15.15
N GLU A 123 -10.12 -1.26 16.37
CA GLU A 123 -8.70 -1.29 16.72
C GLU A 123 -8.22 -2.73 16.77
N GLY A 124 -6.93 -2.93 16.53
CA GLY A 124 -6.29 -4.21 16.61
C GLY A 124 -4.83 -4.08 16.99
N TRP A 125 -4.14 -5.20 17.01
CA TRP A 125 -2.73 -5.27 17.37
C TRP A 125 -2.02 -6.21 16.39
N ASN A 126 -0.84 -5.78 15.91
CA ASN A 126 -0.01 -6.55 15.01
C ASN A 126 1.06 -7.27 15.81
N ALA A 127 0.98 -8.59 15.90
CA ALA A 127 1.90 -9.40 16.68
C ALA A 127 3.33 -9.36 16.14
N SER A 128 3.49 -9.23 14.81
CA SER A 128 4.81 -9.23 14.18
C SER A 128 5.61 -7.98 14.47
N THR A 129 4.96 -6.86 14.71
CA THR A 129 5.61 -5.56 14.94
C THR A 129 5.34 -4.99 16.33
N ASP A 130 4.46 -5.61 17.11
CA ASP A 130 4.02 -5.14 18.42
C ASP A 130 3.50 -3.70 18.36
N GLU A 131 2.70 -3.39 17.32
CA GLU A 131 2.12 -2.07 17.13
C GLU A 131 0.61 -2.15 17.00
N ASN A 132 -0.07 -1.15 17.50
CA ASN A 132 -1.52 -1.04 17.37
C ASN A 132 -1.91 -0.60 15.97
N GLU A 133 -3.02 -1.15 15.47
CA GLU A 133 -3.55 -0.86 14.14
C GLU A 133 -5.01 -0.44 14.22
N TYR A 134 -5.48 0.22 13.16
CA TYR A 134 -6.90 0.35 12.87
C TYR A 134 -7.25 -0.53 11.67
N THR A 135 -8.43 -1.13 11.71
CA THR A 135 -9.07 -1.68 10.51
C THR A 135 -9.98 -0.60 9.95
N MET A 136 -9.80 -0.29 8.67
CA MET A 136 -10.62 0.70 7.97
C MET A 136 -11.35 0.04 6.80
N SER A 137 -12.50 0.58 6.45
CA SER A 137 -13.28 0.05 5.33
C SER A 137 -13.91 1.15 4.49
N TRP A 138 -14.15 0.80 3.23
CA TRP A 138 -14.84 1.62 2.25
C TRP A 138 -15.83 0.75 1.50
N GLN A 139 -17.00 1.31 1.20
CA GLN A 139 -18.03 0.62 0.43
C GLN A 139 -18.58 1.58 -0.63
N GLN A 140 -18.76 1.06 -1.83
CA GLN A 140 -19.36 1.79 -2.94
C GLN A 140 -20.80 2.18 -2.58
N LYS A 141 -21.18 3.39 -2.88
CA LYS A 141 -22.53 3.89 -2.66
C LYS A 141 -23.50 3.44 -3.77
#